data_9d531048b5c9692032bf8bc17322ebba
#
_entry.id   9d531048b5c9692032bf8bc17322ebba
#
_cell.length_a   1.000
_cell.length_b   1.000
_cell.length_c   1.000
_cell.angle_alpha   90.00
_cell.angle_beta   90.00
_cell.angle_gamma   90.00
#
_symmetry.space_group_name_H-M   'P 1'
#
loop_
_entity.id
_entity.type
_entity.pdbx_description
1 polymer ?
#
loop_
_entity_poly.entity_id
_entity_poly.type
_entity_poly.pdbx_seq_one_letter_code
_entity_poly.pdbx_strand_id
1 'polypeptide(L)'
;MKSITRTDERILQGDIFERDAKQPRPQLGHLHEPGRDIPIYRDCDVLVVGGGPSGTAAAAAAARQGADVVLLERYNHLGGLSTGGLVIWIDRMTDWQGQLVIRGFAEELFDRLPSDAVAGPPPAEWGSQDPARAQHWSLRTAAYHGIVTWSPTIDPERLKLLSQEIVIERGVKLVYHSWACLPLLEGGRVAGATFESKEGRMAIRAKVVVDATGDGDLFARAGAAFANDIEENDVHHCMNTAWLFAGVDMQRWLDFRGHNPDGFNAFMAGGREACGLFERAFVSWRNDIALFMGPRQSGYSALDVDDLTAVEVRSHRAMAAHLDYYRRHAPGFENAYMVLSAPQIGVRHARRLKGVDAVLRSRWSEGTALPDEVGVTPAVSPKFPNISIPYGALVPEQLDGLLACGRHISCDRNSHGFMREIPQCWITGQAAGVAAALAVKAGVQPRLVNIDHLQAALLDQGVYLRPRAGAATSATAKEPACA
;
A
#
# COMPACT_ATOMS: atom_id res chain seq x y z
N MET A 1 -28.42 5.48 -10.58
CA MET A 1 -27.14 5.52 -9.85
C MET A 1 -26.95 6.91 -9.27
N LYS A 2 -26.82 7.06 -7.95
CA LYS A 2 -26.45 8.35 -7.35
C LYS A 2 -24.93 8.45 -7.37
N SER A 3 -24.40 9.43 -8.09
CA SER A 3 -22.99 9.81 -8.03
C SER A 3 -22.84 10.77 -6.85
N ILE A 4 -21.99 10.43 -5.89
CA ILE A 4 -21.65 11.32 -4.79
C ILE A 4 -20.32 11.98 -5.17
N THR A 5 -20.39 13.24 -5.62
CA THR A 5 -19.19 14.06 -5.84
C THR A 5 -18.78 14.62 -4.49
N ARG A 6 -17.80 14.04 -3.83
CA ARG A 6 -17.14 14.64 -2.66
C ARG A 6 -15.96 15.45 -3.11
N THR A 7 -15.99 16.75 -2.88
CA THR A 7 -14.83 17.64 -2.87
C THR A 7 -14.03 17.37 -1.60
N ASP A 8 -13.28 16.27 -1.56
CA ASP A 8 -12.19 16.13 -0.61
C ASP A 8 -11.01 16.91 -1.16
N GLU A 9 -10.36 17.73 -0.35
CA GLU A 9 -9.15 18.50 -0.71
C GLU A 9 -7.97 17.61 -1.14
N ARG A 10 -8.16 16.30 -1.13
CA ARG A 10 -7.20 15.27 -1.49
C ARG A 10 -7.40 14.83 -2.94
N ILE A 11 -6.48 15.21 -3.77
CA ILE A 11 -5.77 14.51 -4.84
C ILE A 11 -6.61 13.73 -5.86
N LEU A 12 -7.63 13.01 -5.49
CA LEU A 12 -8.38 12.12 -6.35
C LEU A 12 -9.84 12.53 -6.39
N GLN A 13 -10.13 13.61 -7.11
CA GLN A 13 -11.48 13.87 -7.56
C GLN A 13 -11.89 12.75 -8.52
N GLY A 14 -12.88 11.99 -8.15
CA GLY A 14 -13.45 10.92 -8.96
C GLY A 14 -14.75 10.44 -8.35
N ASP A 15 -15.62 9.95 -9.19
CA ASP A 15 -16.94 9.50 -8.77
C ASP A 15 -16.84 8.20 -7.94
N ILE A 16 -17.77 8.05 -7.00
CA ILE A 16 -18.00 6.81 -6.27
C ILE A 16 -19.26 6.18 -6.83
N PHE A 17 -19.16 4.91 -7.20
CA PHE A 17 -20.26 4.14 -7.77
C PHE A 17 -20.78 3.13 -6.74
N GLU A 18 -21.99 3.36 -6.24
CA GLU A 18 -22.63 2.47 -5.29
C GLU A 18 -23.02 1.14 -5.97
N ARG A 19 -23.04 0.09 -5.18
CA ARG A 19 -23.54 -1.22 -5.61
C ARG A 19 -25.03 -1.23 -5.83
N ASP A 20 -25.50 -2.14 -6.65
CA ASP A 20 -26.91 -2.57 -6.66
C ASP A 20 -27.22 -3.37 -5.37
N ALA A 21 -28.49 -3.52 -5.05
CA ALA A 21 -28.91 -4.24 -3.85
C ALA A 21 -28.32 -5.67 -3.82
N LYS A 22 -27.70 -6.03 -2.67
CA LYS A 22 -27.14 -7.38 -2.49
C LYS A 22 -28.24 -8.40 -2.34
N GLN A 23 -28.17 -9.46 -3.14
CA GLN A 23 -29.02 -10.62 -2.93
C GLN A 23 -28.48 -11.41 -1.72
N PRO A 24 -29.34 -11.77 -0.75
CA PRO A 24 -28.89 -12.56 0.39
C PRO A 24 -28.41 -13.95 -0.08
N ARG A 25 -27.28 -14.39 0.49
CA ARG A 25 -26.78 -15.76 0.23
C ARG A 25 -27.71 -16.77 0.90
N PRO A 26 -28.15 -17.84 0.19
CA PRO A 26 -28.89 -18.93 0.81
C PRO A 26 -28.07 -19.57 1.95
N GLN A 27 -28.73 -19.81 3.10
CA GLN A 27 -28.12 -20.56 4.20
C GLN A 27 -28.41 -22.06 3.98
N LEU A 28 -27.41 -22.79 3.51
CA LEU A 28 -27.54 -24.22 3.16
C LEU A 28 -27.06 -25.17 4.27
N GLY A 29 -26.71 -24.66 5.45
CA GLY A 29 -26.17 -25.44 6.56
C GLY A 29 -24.64 -25.55 6.58
N HIS A 30 -24.12 -26.55 7.28
CA HIS A 30 -22.69 -26.78 7.49
C HIS A 30 -22.31 -28.22 7.17
N LEU A 31 -21.11 -28.40 6.62
CA LEU A 31 -20.45 -29.71 6.53
C LEU A 31 -19.38 -29.81 7.62
N HIS A 32 -19.27 -30.98 8.23
CA HIS A 32 -18.19 -31.28 9.17
C HIS A 32 -16.90 -31.62 8.39
N GLU A 33 -15.82 -30.84 8.60
CA GLU A 33 -14.48 -31.17 8.14
C GLU A 33 -13.76 -31.91 9.28
N PRO A 34 -13.39 -33.21 9.10
CA PRO A 34 -12.69 -33.97 10.15
C PRO A 34 -11.33 -33.32 10.45
N GLY A 35 -10.98 -33.28 11.74
CA GLY A 35 -9.62 -32.91 12.18
C GLY A 35 -8.58 -33.87 11.60
N ARG A 36 -7.41 -33.33 11.22
CA ARG A 36 -6.28 -34.11 10.67
C ARG A 36 -4.96 -33.50 11.06
N ASP A 37 -3.92 -34.34 11.13
CA ASP A 37 -2.54 -33.86 11.22
C ASP A 37 -2.12 -33.29 9.88
N ILE A 38 -1.38 -32.18 9.91
CA ILE A 38 -0.86 -31.50 8.71
C ILE A 38 0.66 -31.43 8.76
N PRO A 39 1.36 -31.56 7.63
CA PRO A 39 2.82 -31.45 7.59
C PRO A 39 3.29 -30.06 8.03
N ILE A 40 4.41 -30.03 8.78
CA ILE A 40 5.16 -28.81 9.02
C ILE A 40 6.10 -28.62 7.84
N TYR A 41 5.89 -27.54 7.07
CA TYR A 41 6.72 -27.19 5.94
C TYR A 41 8.10 -26.71 6.38
N ARG A 42 8.14 -25.83 7.42
CA ARG A 42 9.38 -25.24 7.92
C ARG A 42 9.19 -24.62 9.31
N ASP A 43 10.30 -24.58 10.04
CA ASP A 43 10.49 -23.71 11.20
C ASP A 43 11.33 -22.49 10.76
N CYS A 44 11.08 -21.32 11.33
CA CYS A 44 11.84 -20.09 11.05
C CYS A 44 11.84 -19.13 12.25
N ASP A 45 12.67 -18.11 12.18
CA ASP A 45 12.66 -17.03 13.17
C ASP A 45 11.47 -16.10 12.96
N VAL A 46 11.30 -15.62 11.73
CA VAL A 46 10.24 -14.68 11.37
C VAL A 46 9.45 -15.21 10.17
N LEU A 47 8.15 -15.36 10.34
CA LEU A 47 7.22 -15.63 9.25
C LEU A 47 6.53 -14.32 8.85
N VAL A 48 6.72 -13.88 7.63
CA VAL A 48 5.99 -12.76 7.04
C VAL A 48 4.90 -13.31 6.14
N VAL A 49 3.65 -12.92 6.37
CA VAL A 49 2.49 -13.38 5.61
C VAL A 49 1.93 -12.25 4.77
N GLY A 50 2.02 -12.40 3.45
CA GLY A 50 1.69 -11.43 2.43
C GLY A 50 2.91 -10.70 1.90
N GLY A 51 3.15 -10.81 0.58
CA GLY A 51 4.29 -10.20 -0.13
C GLY A 51 3.96 -8.84 -0.77
N GLY A 52 3.00 -8.11 -0.19
CA GLY A 52 2.71 -6.72 -0.59
C GLY A 52 3.85 -5.75 -0.24
N PRO A 53 3.66 -4.43 -0.43
CA PRO A 53 4.71 -3.46 -0.14
C PRO A 53 5.28 -3.60 1.28
N SER A 54 4.40 -3.76 2.28
CA SER A 54 4.82 -3.91 3.67
C SER A 54 5.49 -5.25 3.94
N GLY A 55 4.96 -6.35 3.39
CA GLY A 55 5.56 -7.67 3.62
C GLY A 55 6.92 -7.86 2.97
N THR A 56 7.10 -7.33 1.76
CA THR A 56 8.41 -7.32 1.08
C THR A 56 9.43 -6.53 1.90
N ALA A 57 9.05 -5.33 2.38
CA ALA A 57 9.91 -4.52 3.24
C ALA A 57 10.21 -5.22 4.58
N ALA A 58 9.21 -5.85 5.20
CA ALA A 58 9.38 -6.57 6.47
C ALA A 58 10.32 -7.76 6.33
N ALA A 59 10.14 -8.59 5.31
CA ALA A 59 10.99 -9.75 5.07
C ALA A 59 12.44 -9.33 4.79
N ALA A 60 12.63 -8.34 3.92
CA ALA A 60 13.94 -7.80 3.60
C ALA A 60 14.64 -7.19 4.82
N ALA A 61 13.92 -6.45 5.65
CA ALA A 61 14.47 -5.79 6.84
C ALA A 61 14.81 -6.79 7.96
N ALA A 62 13.96 -7.80 8.19
CA ALA A 62 14.22 -8.85 9.17
C ALA A 62 15.45 -9.69 8.78
N ALA A 63 15.57 -10.08 7.52
CA ALA A 63 16.72 -10.82 7.02
C ALA A 63 18.03 -9.99 7.11
N ARG A 64 17.98 -8.67 6.87
CA ARG A 64 19.13 -7.78 7.06
C ARG A 64 19.58 -7.72 8.53
N GLN A 65 18.70 -8.00 9.49
CA GLN A 65 19.04 -8.15 10.92
C GLN A 65 19.56 -9.55 11.28
N GLY A 66 19.67 -10.47 10.31
CA GLY A 66 20.21 -11.82 10.48
C GLY A 66 19.18 -12.89 10.91
N ALA A 67 17.88 -12.61 10.83
CA ALA A 67 16.84 -13.59 11.10
C ALA A 67 16.68 -14.58 9.94
N ASP A 68 16.35 -15.87 10.25
CA ASP A 68 15.83 -16.83 9.26
C ASP A 68 14.37 -16.47 8.94
N VAL A 69 14.12 -16.04 7.71
CA VAL A 69 12.84 -15.46 7.29
C VAL A 69 12.16 -16.31 6.23
N VAL A 70 10.86 -16.59 6.44
CA VAL A 70 9.97 -17.09 5.40
C VAL A 70 9.00 -15.99 5.01
N LEU A 71 8.87 -15.74 3.69
CA LEU A 71 7.86 -14.85 3.10
C LEU A 71 6.84 -15.68 2.33
N LEU A 72 5.60 -15.69 2.79
CA LEU A 72 4.48 -16.41 2.20
C LEU A 72 3.61 -15.47 1.37
N GLU A 73 3.41 -15.77 0.08
CA GLU A 73 2.59 -14.96 -0.82
C GLU A 73 1.62 -15.84 -1.64
N ARG A 74 0.37 -15.39 -1.77
CA ARG A 74 -0.68 -16.11 -2.51
C ARG A 74 -0.57 -15.98 -4.03
N TYR A 75 0.00 -14.89 -4.52
CA TYR A 75 0.23 -14.66 -5.95
C TYR A 75 1.61 -15.16 -6.38
N ASN A 76 1.94 -14.92 -7.64
CA ASN A 76 3.22 -15.27 -8.26
C ASN A 76 4.20 -14.08 -8.30
N HIS A 77 3.97 -13.05 -7.51
CA HIS A 77 4.74 -11.82 -7.51
C HIS A 77 4.72 -11.11 -6.16
N LEU A 78 5.75 -10.30 -5.91
CA LEU A 78 5.82 -9.38 -4.78
C LEU A 78 5.39 -7.97 -5.18
N GLY A 79 5.26 -7.10 -4.17
CA GLY A 79 4.82 -5.72 -4.31
C GLY A 79 3.31 -5.51 -4.21
N GLY A 80 2.50 -6.57 -4.23
CA GLY A 80 1.06 -6.51 -4.00
C GLY A 80 0.36 -5.45 -4.84
N LEU A 81 -0.28 -4.45 -4.19
CA LEU A 81 -1.01 -3.42 -4.93
C LEU A 81 -0.11 -2.51 -5.76
N SER A 82 1.18 -2.30 -5.39
CA SER A 82 2.11 -1.49 -6.20
C SER A 82 2.60 -2.19 -7.46
N THR A 83 2.25 -3.46 -7.65
CA THR A 83 2.60 -4.28 -8.81
C THR A 83 1.36 -4.95 -9.40
N GLY A 84 0.94 -6.09 -8.86
CA GLY A 84 -0.23 -6.85 -9.33
C GLY A 84 -1.55 -6.10 -9.22
N GLY A 85 -1.70 -5.17 -8.29
CA GLY A 85 -2.88 -4.31 -8.18
C GLY A 85 -2.86 -3.08 -9.08
N LEU A 86 -1.76 -2.83 -9.82
CA LEU A 86 -1.54 -1.69 -10.70
C LEU A 86 -1.79 -0.32 -10.03
N VAL A 87 -1.60 -0.22 -8.70
CA VAL A 87 -1.49 1.07 -8.00
C VAL A 87 -0.04 1.54 -8.18
N ILE A 88 0.32 1.86 -9.41
CA ILE A 88 1.69 2.19 -9.84
C ILE A 88 2.01 3.67 -9.77
N TRP A 89 1.03 4.51 -9.50
CA TRP A 89 1.26 5.86 -9.03
C TRP A 89 1.49 5.79 -7.52
N ILE A 90 2.67 6.23 -7.11
CA ILE A 90 3.10 6.21 -5.71
C ILE A 90 2.79 7.58 -5.10
N ASP A 91 2.08 7.61 -3.99
CA ASP A 91 1.82 8.85 -3.28
C ASP A 91 3.13 9.46 -2.75
N ARG A 92 3.04 10.63 -2.17
CA ARG A 92 4.17 11.48 -1.80
C ARG A 92 5.24 10.76 -0.98
N MET A 93 6.44 10.76 -1.51
CA MET A 93 7.65 10.33 -0.84
C MET A 93 8.34 11.49 -0.09
N THR A 94 8.08 12.74 -0.55
CA THR A 94 8.60 13.97 0.06
C THR A 94 7.54 14.65 0.93
N ASP A 95 8.01 15.42 1.89
CA ASP A 95 7.15 16.39 2.58
C ASP A 95 6.85 17.62 1.69
N TRP A 96 6.15 18.60 2.26
CA TRP A 96 5.75 19.82 1.55
C TRP A 96 6.90 20.80 1.33
N GLN A 97 8.05 20.60 1.97
CA GLN A 97 9.29 21.35 1.77
C GLN A 97 10.21 20.69 0.74
N GLY A 98 9.82 19.53 0.20
CA GLY A 98 10.61 18.77 -0.77
C GLY A 98 11.62 17.83 -0.13
N GLN A 99 11.62 17.71 1.21
CA GLN A 99 12.49 16.76 1.90
C GLN A 99 11.97 15.32 1.69
N LEU A 100 12.85 14.41 1.29
CA LEU A 100 12.54 12.98 1.23
C LEU A 100 12.41 12.43 2.64
N VAL A 101 11.19 12.01 3.03
CA VAL A 101 10.88 11.46 4.36
C VAL A 101 10.54 9.97 4.31
N ILE A 102 10.13 9.47 3.16
CA ILE A 102 9.91 8.04 2.92
C ILE A 102 11.24 7.46 2.41
N ARG A 103 12.03 6.90 3.31
CA ARG A 103 13.40 6.45 3.05
C ARG A 103 13.59 4.96 3.38
N GLY A 104 14.82 4.52 3.54
CA GLY A 104 15.17 3.15 3.87
C GLY A 104 14.88 2.18 2.73
N PHE A 105 14.07 1.16 2.96
CA PHE A 105 13.72 0.16 1.93
C PHE A 105 13.09 0.79 0.67
N ALA A 106 12.26 1.81 0.85
CA ALA A 106 11.64 2.51 -0.27
C ALA A 106 12.68 3.24 -1.13
N GLU A 107 13.66 3.90 -0.52
CA GLU A 107 14.77 4.57 -1.21
C GLU A 107 15.62 3.54 -1.98
N GLU A 108 15.97 2.41 -1.35
CA GLU A 108 16.68 1.31 -2.01
C GLU A 108 15.95 0.79 -3.25
N LEU A 109 14.62 0.70 -3.22
CA LEU A 109 13.84 0.31 -4.40
C LEU A 109 14.03 1.29 -5.55
N PHE A 110 13.92 2.59 -5.29
CA PHE A 110 14.05 3.62 -6.32
C PHE A 110 15.49 3.76 -6.83
N ASP A 111 16.49 3.59 -5.96
CA ASP A 111 17.90 3.62 -6.36
C ASP A 111 18.28 2.44 -7.26
N ARG A 112 17.62 1.30 -7.11
CA ARG A 112 17.87 0.08 -7.89
C ARG A 112 16.97 -0.09 -9.11
N LEU A 113 15.85 0.64 -9.19
CA LEU A 113 15.01 0.62 -10.39
C LEU A 113 15.72 1.30 -11.56
N PRO A 114 15.66 0.73 -12.77
CA PRO A 114 16.16 1.40 -13.97
C PRO A 114 15.48 2.76 -14.18
N SER A 115 16.22 3.73 -14.69
CA SER A 115 15.71 5.10 -14.91
C SER A 115 14.51 5.17 -15.87
N ASP A 116 14.37 4.21 -16.78
CA ASP A 116 13.24 4.09 -17.70
C ASP A 116 11.99 3.42 -17.07
N ALA A 117 12.14 2.90 -15.85
CA ALA A 117 11.06 2.28 -15.08
C ALA A 117 10.38 3.26 -14.11
N VAL A 118 10.83 4.51 -14.02
CA VAL A 118 10.31 5.51 -13.08
C VAL A 118 10.09 6.83 -13.81
N ALA A 119 8.92 7.44 -13.61
CA ALA A 119 8.64 8.79 -14.09
C ALA A 119 8.09 9.66 -12.96
N GLY A 120 8.56 10.90 -12.89
CA GLY A 120 8.14 11.87 -11.88
C GLY A 120 9.01 13.12 -11.89
N PRO A 121 8.73 14.10 -11.00
CA PRO A 121 9.53 15.31 -10.92
C PRO A 121 10.98 15.01 -10.53
N PRO A 122 11.96 15.68 -11.16
CA PRO A 122 13.36 15.54 -10.76
C PRO A 122 13.57 16.16 -9.35
N PRO A 123 14.61 15.71 -8.61
CA PRO A 123 14.86 16.20 -7.25
C PRO A 123 14.95 17.73 -7.11
N ALA A 124 15.48 18.41 -8.13
CA ALA A 124 15.61 19.86 -8.14
C ALA A 124 14.26 20.62 -8.17
N GLU A 125 13.16 19.92 -8.42
CA GLU A 125 11.81 20.52 -8.46
C GLU A 125 10.96 20.16 -7.22
N TRP A 126 11.43 19.26 -6.35
CA TRP A 126 10.68 18.89 -5.16
C TRP A 126 10.50 20.08 -4.22
N GLY A 127 9.29 20.28 -3.73
CA GLY A 127 8.93 21.43 -2.89
C GLY A 127 8.71 22.74 -3.68
N SER A 128 8.91 22.75 -5.00
CA SER A 128 8.72 23.95 -5.81
C SER A 128 7.27 24.41 -5.79
N GLN A 129 7.09 25.73 -5.61
CA GLN A 129 5.80 26.43 -5.69
C GLN A 129 5.70 27.32 -6.95
N ASP A 130 6.61 27.13 -7.89
CA ASP A 130 6.52 27.81 -9.19
C ASP A 130 5.22 27.42 -9.91
N PRO A 131 4.37 28.38 -10.30
CA PRO A 131 3.05 28.09 -10.85
C PRO A 131 3.09 27.23 -12.12
N ALA A 132 4.08 27.43 -12.99
CA ALA A 132 4.17 26.68 -14.25
C ALA A 132 4.58 25.23 -13.98
N ARG A 133 5.54 25.01 -13.07
CA ARG A 133 5.93 23.66 -12.64
C ARG A 133 4.81 22.96 -11.91
N ALA A 134 4.15 23.64 -10.98
CA ALA A 134 3.01 23.09 -10.24
C ALA A 134 1.87 22.71 -11.18
N GLN A 135 1.55 23.51 -12.19
CA GLN A 135 0.55 23.18 -13.21
C GLN A 135 0.96 21.96 -14.03
N HIS A 136 2.20 21.91 -14.52
CA HIS A 136 2.73 20.78 -15.28
C HIS A 136 2.60 19.47 -14.52
N TRP A 137 3.05 19.46 -13.25
CA TRP A 137 3.05 18.26 -12.43
C TRP A 137 1.67 17.92 -11.84
N SER A 138 0.77 18.89 -11.69
CA SER A 138 -0.61 18.61 -11.27
C SER A 138 -1.38 17.79 -12.31
N LEU A 139 -1.15 18.05 -13.59
CA LEU A 139 -1.69 17.23 -14.68
C LEU A 139 -1.15 15.79 -14.64
N ARG A 140 0.03 15.59 -14.10
CA ARG A 140 0.72 14.30 -13.91
C ARG A 140 0.56 13.71 -12.51
N THR A 141 -0.29 14.29 -11.68
CA THR A 141 -0.59 13.82 -10.33
C THR A 141 0.64 13.83 -9.40
N ALA A 142 1.53 14.81 -9.58
CA ALA A 142 2.75 15.00 -8.79
C ALA A 142 2.90 16.44 -8.26
N ALA A 143 1.82 17.23 -8.22
CA ALA A 143 1.76 18.50 -7.51
C ALA A 143 0.38 18.69 -6.88
N TYR A 144 0.38 19.16 -5.64
CA TYR A 144 -0.82 19.35 -4.80
C TYR A 144 -0.68 20.63 -4.00
N HIS A 145 -1.77 21.31 -3.75
CA HIS A 145 -1.76 22.61 -3.08
C HIS A 145 -0.78 23.63 -3.70
N GLY A 146 -0.53 23.52 -5.02
CA GLY A 146 0.45 24.35 -5.71
C GLY A 146 1.92 23.99 -5.43
N ILE A 147 2.20 22.84 -4.83
CA ILE A 147 3.55 22.38 -4.45
C ILE A 147 3.87 21.09 -5.21
N VAL A 148 5.03 21.05 -5.87
CA VAL A 148 5.55 19.86 -6.53
C VAL A 148 6.04 18.87 -5.49
N THR A 149 5.63 17.61 -5.60
CA THR A 149 6.00 16.53 -4.68
C THR A 149 6.60 15.36 -5.46
N TRP A 150 7.50 14.60 -4.85
CA TRP A 150 7.91 13.37 -5.47
C TRP A 150 6.83 12.30 -5.29
N SER A 151 5.96 12.24 -6.29
CA SER A 151 4.90 11.23 -6.41
C SER A 151 5.10 10.51 -7.75
N PRO A 152 6.06 9.56 -7.82
CA PRO A 152 6.43 8.91 -9.07
C PRO A 152 5.38 7.91 -9.55
N THR A 153 5.43 7.60 -10.84
CA THR A 153 4.83 6.41 -11.42
C THR A 153 5.91 5.42 -11.80
N ILE A 154 5.63 4.13 -11.64
CA ILE A 154 6.62 3.07 -11.77
C ILE A 154 6.17 1.97 -12.74
N ASP A 155 7.14 1.29 -13.35
CA ASP A 155 6.93 0.05 -14.10
C ASP A 155 6.65 -1.09 -13.12
N PRO A 156 5.43 -1.68 -13.13
CA PRO A 156 5.07 -2.74 -12.19
C PRO A 156 5.88 -4.02 -12.39
N GLU A 157 6.27 -4.35 -13.62
CA GLU A 157 7.02 -5.58 -13.90
C GLU A 157 8.48 -5.47 -13.42
N ARG A 158 9.10 -4.29 -13.59
CA ARG A 158 10.42 -4.02 -13.03
C ARG A 158 10.42 -4.07 -11.51
N LEU A 159 9.36 -3.53 -10.88
CA LEU A 159 9.23 -3.58 -9.43
C LEU A 159 8.97 -5.00 -8.90
N LYS A 160 8.21 -5.85 -9.62
CA LYS A 160 8.03 -7.27 -9.27
C LYS A 160 9.38 -7.99 -9.21
N LEU A 161 10.16 -7.86 -10.28
CA LEU A 161 11.46 -8.50 -10.40
C LEU A 161 12.41 -8.01 -9.29
N LEU A 162 12.56 -6.70 -9.14
CA LEU A 162 13.44 -6.12 -8.14
C LEU A 162 13.05 -6.53 -6.71
N SER A 163 11.76 -6.51 -6.37
CA SER A 163 11.26 -6.95 -5.07
C SER A 163 11.62 -8.39 -4.76
N GLN A 164 11.52 -9.26 -5.77
CA GLN A 164 11.91 -10.67 -5.65
C GLN A 164 13.41 -10.83 -5.46
N GLU A 165 14.22 -10.14 -6.27
CA GLU A 165 15.68 -10.19 -6.18
C GLU A 165 16.17 -9.73 -4.80
N ILE A 166 15.67 -8.62 -4.27
CA ILE A 166 16.05 -8.10 -2.95
C ILE A 166 15.81 -9.13 -1.84
N VAL A 167 14.68 -9.80 -1.82
CA VAL A 167 14.39 -10.77 -0.76
C VAL A 167 15.22 -12.05 -0.92
N ILE A 168 15.47 -12.51 -2.16
CA ILE A 168 16.30 -13.68 -2.44
C ILE A 168 17.77 -13.40 -2.10
N GLU A 169 18.32 -12.25 -2.52
CA GLU A 169 19.68 -11.82 -2.20
C GLU A 169 19.96 -11.80 -0.70
N ARG A 170 18.92 -11.52 0.11
CA ARG A 170 18.99 -11.48 1.58
C ARG A 170 18.74 -12.84 2.24
N GLY A 171 18.60 -13.90 1.46
CA GLY A 171 18.40 -15.27 1.96
C GLY A 171 16.99 -15.55 2.49
N VAL A 172 15.99 -14.70 2.19
CA VAL A 172 14.59 -14.96 2.54
C VAL A 172 14.09 -16.20 1.80
N LYS A 173 13.48 -17.14 2.50
CA LYS A 173 12.76 -18.26 1.89
C LYS A 173 11.42 -17.74 1.36
N LEU A 174 11.37 -17.47 0.07
CA LEU A 174 10.15 -17.03 -0.63
C LEU A 174 9.29 -18.24 -0.99
N VAL A 175 7.97 -18.17 -0.71
CA VAL A 175 6.98 -19.21 -1.00
C VAL A 175 5.78 -18.57 -1.68
N TYR A 176 5.67 -18.72 -2.99
CA TYR A 176 4.56 -18.26 -3.81
C TYR A 176 3.41 -19.26 -3.88
N HIS A 177 2.26 -18.83 -4.44
CA HIS A 177 1.08 -19.65 -4.64
C HIS A 177 0.57 -20.33 -3.37
N SER A 178 0.71 -19.65 -2.24
CA SER A 178 0.43 -20.17 -0.92
C SER A 178 -0.49 -19.25 -0.14
N TRP A 179 -1.71 -19.72 0.07
CA TRP A 179 -2.74 -18.96 0.76
C TRP A 179 -2.69 -19.21 2.27
N ALA A 180 -2.30 -18.23 3.06
CA ALA A 180 -2.36 -18.33 4.52
C ALA A 180 -3.81 -18.46 5.00
N CYS A 181 -4.04 -19.43 5.90
CA CYS A 181 -5.37 -19.78 6.37
C CYS A 181 -5.60 -19.37 7.82
N LEU A 182 -4.97 -20.05 8.75
CA LEU A 182 -5.19 -19.85 10.19
C LEU A 182 -3.87 -19.61 10.93
N PRO A 183 -3.86 -18.75 11.96
CA PRO A 183 -2.73 -18.64 12.86
C PRO A 183 -2.56 -19.95 13.65
N LEU A 184 -1.33 -20.32 13.95
CA LEU A 184 -1.01 -21.31 14.96
C LEU A 184 -0.93 -20.61 16.32
N LEU A 185 -1.67 -21.10 17.29
CA LEU A 185 -1.70 -20.54 18.65
C LEU A 185 -1.05 -21.51 19.63
N GLU A 186 -0.04 -21.06 20.36
CA GLU A 186 0.65 -21.81 21.40
C GLU A 186 0.79 -20.95 22.67
N GLY A 187 0.27 -21.42 23.79
CA GLY A 187 0.36 -20.68 25.04
C GLY A 187 -0.22 -19.26 25.02
N GLY A 188 -1.25 -19.02 24.21
CA GLY A 188 -1.89 -17.70 24.07
C GLY A 188 -1.16 -16.73 23.15
N ARG A 189 -0.10 -17.15 22.44
CA ARG A 189 0.62 -16.35 21.44
C ARG A 189 0.49 -16.95 20.04
N VAL A 190 0.70 -16.13 19.02
CA VAL A 190 0.85 -16.60 17.64
C VAL A 190 2.26 -17.22 17.48
N ALA A 191 2.30 -18.46 17.01
CA ALA A 191 3.53 -19.26 16.85
C ALA A 191 3.72 -19.74 15.40
N GLY A 192 2.99 -19.17 14.45
CA GLY A 192 3.07 -19.55 13.04
C GLY A 192 1.74 -19.39 12.32
N ALA A 193 1.64 -20.01 11.15
CA ALA A 193 0.41 -20.05 10.37
C ALA A 193 0.28 -21.33 9.56
N THR A 194 -0.95 -21.72 9.27
CA THR A 194 -1.26 -22.73 8.24
C THR A 194 -1.46 -22.05 6.90
N PHE A 195 -1.18 -22.76 5.83
CA PHE A 195 -1.43 -22.30 4.48
C PHE A 195 -1.89 -23.43 3.56
N GLU A 196 -2.62 -23.08 2.53
CA GLU A 196 -3.01 -23.98 1.43
C GLU A 196 -2.14 -23.73 0.20
N SER A 197 -1.74 -24.83 -0.43
CA SER A 197 -1.07 -24.84 -1.73
C SER A 197 -1.60 -25.98 -2.58
N LYS A 198 -1.04 -26.20 -3.76
CA LYS A 198 -1.38 -27.40 -4.57
C LYS A 198 -0.96 -28.71 -3.92
N GLU A 199 -0.02 -28.69 -2.99
CA GLU A 199 0.38 -29.86 -2.20
C GLU A 199 -0.60 -30.16 -1.04
N GLY A 200 -1.57 -29.27 -0.82
CA GLY A 200 -2.52 -29.33 0.29
C GLY A 200 -2.16 -28.37 1.42
N ARG A 201 -2.78 -28.61 2.58
CA ARG A 201 -2.58 -27.80 3.78
C ARG A 201 -1.30 -28.18 4.51
N MET A 202 -0.48 -27.17 4.81
CA MET A 202 0.76 -27.28 5.56
C MET A 202 0.85 -26.18 6.62
N ALA A 203 1.84 -26.27 7.50
CA ALA A 203 2.09 -25.30 8.55
C ALA A 203 3.53 -24.77 8.49
N ILE A 204 3.71 -23.50 8.87
CA ILE A 204 5.01 -22.90 9.18
C ILE A 204 4.97 -22.48 10.65
N ARG A 205 5.95 -22.94 11.43
CA ARG A 205 6.16 -22.46 12.81
C ARG A 205 7.16 -21.31 12.79
N ALA A 206 6.92 -20.30 13.62
CA ALA A 206 7.78 -19.13 13.72
C ALA A 206 7.86 -18.62 15.16
N LYS A 207 8.99 -18.00 15.50
CA LYS A 207 9.15 -17.32 16.79
C LYS A 207 8.33 -16.03 16.84
N VAL A 208 8.28 -15.31 15.71
CA VAL A 208 7.47 -14.10 15.52
C VAL A 208 6.80 -14.14 14.14
N VAL A 209 5.55 -13.74 14.07
CA VAL A 209 4.77 -13.62 12.83
C VAL A 209 4.52 -12.14 12.51
N VAL A 210 4.68 -11.75 11.25
CA VAL A 210 4.31 -10.43 10.74
C VAL A 210 3.10 -10.58 9.81
N ASP A 211 1.95 -10.08 10.26
CA ASP A 211 0.76 -9.99 9.41
C ASP A 211 0.90 -8.80 8.46
N ALA A 212 1.17 -9.11 7.19
CA ALA A 212 1.26 -8.18 6.08
C ALA A 212 0.19 -8.47 5.01
N THR A 213 -0.89 -9.19 5.38
CA THR A 213 -1.96 -9.62 4.47
C THR A 213 -2.74 -8.45 3.86
N GLY A 214 -2.64 -7.28 4.47
CA GLY A 214 -3.34 -6.06 4.07
C GLY A 214 -4.79 -5.99 4.55
N ASP A 215 -5.40 -7.12 4.86
CA ASP A 215 -6.79 -7.22 5.34
C ASP A 215 -6.89 -7.70 6.79
N GLY A 216 -5.73 -7.96 7.44
CA GLY A 216 -5.66 -8.40 8.83
C GLY A 216 -6.15 -9.83 9.03
N ASP A 217 -5.84 -10.70 8.09
CA ASP A 217 -6.37 -12.06 8.07
C ASP A 217 -5.85 -12.92 9.23
N LEU A 218 -4.60 -12.71 9.64
CA LEU A 218 -4.04 -13.50 10.75
C LEU A 218 -4.41 -12.91 12.10
N PHE A 219 -4.22 -11.62 12.33
CA PHE A 219 -4.50 -11.04 13.64
C PHE A 219 -5.98 -11.18 14.02
N ALA A 220 -6.90 -10.99 13.06
CA ALA A 220 -8.32 -11.14 13.31
C ALA A 220 -8.72 -12.59 13.65
N ARG A 221 -8.14 -13.56 12.92
CA ARG A 221 -8.38 -14.99 13.19
C ARG A 221 -7.67 -15.48 14.44
N ALA A 222 -6.62 -14.77 14.89
CA ALA A 222 -5.96 -15.02 16.18
C ALA A 222 -6.71 -14.40 17.38
N GLY A 223 -7.78 -13.66 17.13
CA GLY A 223 -8.61 -13.03 18.16
C GLY A 223 -8.18 -11.63 18.58
N ALA A 224 -7.25 -10.99 17.88
CA ALA A 224 -6.93 -9.59 18.14
C ALA A 224 -8.12 -8.68 17.82
N ALA A 225 -8.30 -7.65 18.64
CA ALA A 225 -9.33 -6.64 18.41
C ALA A 225 -8.98 -5.80 17.15
N PHE A 226 -10.01 -5.42 16.41
CA PHE A 226 -9.88 -4.57 15.21
C PHE A 226 -11.06 -3.62 15.07
N ALA A 227 -10.88 -2.56 14.29
CA ALA A 227 -11.92 -1.63 13.90
C ALA A 227 -12.35 -1.91 12.44
N ASN A 228 -13.65 -1.75 12.21
CA ASN A 228 -14.27 -1.77 10.88
C ASN A 228 -15.34 -0.68 10.81
N ASP A 229 -14.91 0.57 11.06
CA ASP A 229 -15.78 1.75 11.26
C ASP A 229 -15.76 2.73 10.07
N ILE A 230 -15.12 2.36 8.95
CA ILE A 230 -15.21 3.12 7.71
C ILE A 230 -16.51 2.72 7.01
N GLU A 231 -17.40 3.69 6.82
CA GLU A 231 -18.70 3.47 6.19
C GLU A 231 -18.56 3.00 4.75
N GLU A 232 -19.45 2.14 4.30
CA GLU A 232 -19.42 1.53 2.97
C GLU A 232 -19.46 2.55 1.83
N ASN A 233 -20.05 3.71 2.04
CA ASN A 233 -20.09 4.80 1.06
C ASN A 233 -18.90 5.76 1.13
N ASP A 234 -17.91 5.50 2.00
CA ASP A 234 -16.70 6.29 2.08
C ASP A 234 -15.73 5.92 0.96
N VAL A 235 -15.05 6.91 0.37
CA VAL A 235 -14.01 6.69 -0.64
C VAL A 235 -12.88 5.78 -0.14
N HIS A 236 -12.64 5.77 1.17
CA HIS A 236 -11.63 4.91 1.79
C HIS A 236 -12.07 3.46 1.97
N HIS A 237 -13.35 3.14 1.75
CA HIS A 237 -13.88 1.78 1.73
C HIS A 237 -13.99 1.19 0.32
N CYS A 238 -13.85 2.01 -0.73
CA CYS A 238 -14.03 1.56 -2.11
C CYS A 238 -13.03 0.49 -2.53
N MET A 239 -13.48 -0.36 -3.45
CA MET A 239 -12.64 -1.31 -4.18
C MET A 239 -12.66 -1.02 -5.68
N ASN A 240 -11.67 -1.51 -6.39
CA ASN A 240 -11.57 -1.42 -7.86
C ASN A 240 -10.59 -2.45 -8.40
N THR A 241 -10.70 -2.75 -9.70
CA THR A 241 -9.65 -3.42 -10.46
C THR A 241 -9.07 -2.41 -11.43
N ALA A 242 -7.77 -2.17 -11.36
CA ALA A 242 -7.07 -1.24 -12.23
C ALA A 242 -6.71 -1.88 -13.58
N TRP A 243 -6.36 -1.05 -14.58
CA TRP A 243 -5.92 -1.53 -15.89
C TRP A 243 -5.05 -0.53 -16.62
N LEU A 244 -4.41 -1.00 -17.70
CA LEU A 244 -3.56 -0.21 -18.58
C LEU A 244 -4.05 -0.28 -20.03
N PHE A 245 -4.07 0.88 -20.70
CA PHE A 245 -4.15 0.94 -22.16
C PHE A 245 -2.80 1.38 -22.72
N ALA A 246 -2.36 0.76 -23.82
CA ALA A 246 -1.22 1.21 -24.61
C ALA A 246 -1.66 1.74 -25.97
N GLY A 247 -0.71 2.24 -26.77
CA GLY A 247 -0.99 2.87 -28.04
C GLY A 247 -1.62 4.25 -27.90
N VAL A 248 -1.35 4.93 -26.78
CA VAL A 248 -1.87 6.28 -26.47
C VAL A 248 -0.81 7.35 -26.73
N ASP A 249 -1.26 8.56 -27.03
CA ASP A 249 -0.45 9.78 -26.99
C ASP A 249 -0.86 10.57 -25.74
N MET A 250 -0.15 10.31 -24.66
CA MET A 250 -0.48 10.92 -23.36
C MET A 250 -0.26 12.42 -23.36
N GLN A 251 0.64 12.96 -24.19
CA GLN A 251 0.84 14.42 -24.27
C GLN A 251 -0.41 15.12 -24.84
N ARG A 252 -0.97 14.60 -25.93
CA ARG A 252 -2.23 15.13 -26.50
C ARG A 252 -3.39 15.06 -25.50
N TRP A 253 -3.45 13.99 -24.72
CA TRP A 253 -4.45 13.87 -23.66
C TRP A 253 -4.28 14.91 -22.55
N LEU A 254 -3.05 15.14 -22.09
CA LEU A 254 -2.75 16.14 -21.07
C LEU A 254 -3.00 17.57 -21.58
N ASP A 255 -2.66 17.86 -22.83
CA ASP A 255 -2.92 19.14 -23.47
C ASP A 255 -4.43 19.40 -23.57
N PHE A 256 -5.21 18.42 -24.02
CA PHE A 256 -6.67 18.50 -24.04
C PHE A 256 -7.22 18.80 -22.64
N ARG A 257 -6.78 18.05 -21.63
CA ARG A 257 -7.24 18.22 -20.26
C ARG A 257 -6.82 19.56 -19.65
N GLY A 258 -5.64 20.06 -19.98
CA GLY A 258 -5.08 21.28 -19.41
C GLY A 258 -5.59 22.57 -20.08
N HIS A 259 -5.89 22.53 -21.39
CA HIS A 259 -6.25 23.71 -22.14
C HIS A 259 -7.73 23.78 -22.55
N ASN A 260 -8.50 22.68 -22.35
CA ASN A 260 -9.92 22.65 -22.69
C ASN A 260 -10.75 22.06 -21.54
N PRO A 261 -10.91 22.78 -20.40
CA PRO A 261 -11.63 22.28 -19.23
C PRO A 261 -13.10 21.97 -19.51
N ASP A 262 -13.77 22.76 -20.36
CA ASP A 262 -15.17 22.52 -20.71
C ASP A 262 -15.33 21.27 -21.56
N GLY A 263 -14.46 21.07 -22.54
CA GLY A 263 -14.41 19.86 -23.35
C GLY A 263 -14.07 18.62 -22.49
N PHE A 264 -13.17 18.75 -21.53
CA PHE A 264 -12.86 17.67 -20.59
C PHE A 264 -14.04 17.34 -19.67
N ASN A 265 -14.76 18.34 -19.17
CA ASN A 265 -15.96 18.13 -18.37
C ASN A 265 -17.07 17.44 -19.17
N ALA A 266 -17.28 17.86 -20.42
CA ALA A 266 -18.23 17.22 -21.34
C ALA A 266 -17.84 15.77 -21.64
N PHE A 267 -16.55 15.51 -21.88
CA PHE A 267 -16.00 14.16 -22.05
C PHE A 267 -16.27 13.28 -20.83
N MET A 268 -16.02 13.77 -19.61
CA MET A 268 -16.27 13.03 -18.37
C MET A 268 -17.78 12.74 -18.16
N ALA A 269 -18.65 13.70 -18.47
CA ALA A 269 -20.10 13.53 -18.39
C ALA A 269 -20.60 12.47 -19.39
N GLY A 270 -20.20 12.56 -20.65
CA GLY A 270 -20.55 11.60 -21.69
C GLY A 270 -20.01 10.19 -21.37
N GLY A 271 -18.82 10.09 -20.79
CA GLY A 271 -18.26 8.81 -20.36
C GLY A 271 -19.07 8.14 -19.27
N ARG A 272 -19.58 8.88 -18.27
CA ARG A 272 -20.49 8.36 -17.25
C ARG A 272 -21.81 7.87 -17.85
N GLU A 273 -22.35 8.61 -18.79
CA GLU A 273 -23.59 8.23 -19.48
C GLU A 273 -23.39 6.94 -20.32
N ALA A 274 -22.30 6.89 -21.08
CA ALA A 274 -22.06 5.78 -22.02
C ALA A 274 -21.56 4.51 -21.32
N CYS A 275 -20.74 4.61 -20.27
CA CYS A 275 -20.07 3.49 -19.63
C CYS A 275 -20.71 3.09 -18.29
N GLY A 276 -21.51 3.95 -17.67
CA GLY A 276 -22.02 3.77 -16.29
C GLY A 276 -20.93 3.98 -15.24
N LEU A 277 -20.05 3.01 -15.04
CA LEU A 277 -18.82 3.18 -14.27
C LEU A 277 -17.78 3.89 -15.14
N PHE A 278 -17.19 5.01 -14.67
CA PHE A 278 -16.24 5.76 -15.48
C PHE A 278 -15.08 6.32 -14.63
N GLU A 279 -13.88 6.31 -15.20
CA GLU A 279 -12.68 6.86 -14.60
C GLU A 279 -11.86 7.60 -15.66
N ARG A 280 -11.16 8.66 -15.23
CA ARG A 280 -10.24 9.37 -16.10
C ARG A 280 -8.93 8.60 -16.27
N ALA A 281 -8.26 8.78 -17.40
CA ALA A 281 -6.91 8.29 -17.60
C ALA A 281 -5.90 9.10 -16.76
N PHE A 282 -4.98 8.37 -16.13
CA PHE A 282 -3.80 8.87 -15.43
C PHE A 282 -2.54 8.62 -16.26
N VAL A 283 -1.50 9.40 -15.99
CA VAL A 283 -0.16 9.10 -16.50
C VAL A 283 0.37 7.80 -15.90
N SER A 284 1.22 7.11 -16.66
CA SER A 284 2.06 6.02 -16.18
C SER A 284 3.54 6.42 -16.21
N TRP A 285 4.45 5.48 -16.10
CA TRP A 285 5.88 5.70 -16.28
C TRP A 285 6.28 5.94 -17.74
N ARG A 286 5.34 5.76 -18.69
CA ARG A 286 5.54 5.93 -20.12
C ARG A 286 4.48 6.84 -20.72
N ASN A 287 4.82 7.56 -21.77
CA ASN A 287 3.88 8.44 -22.47
C ASN A 287 2.95 7.72 -23.47
N ASP A 288 3.23 6.45 -23.76
CA ASP A 288 2.42 5.59 -24.64
C ASP A 288 1.52 4.61 -23.89
N ILE A 289 1.46 4.72 -22.56
CA ILE A 289 0.61 3.91 -21.68
C ILE A 289 -0.22 4.81 -20.77
N ALA A 290 -1.53 4.58 -20.72
CA ALA A 290 -2.46 5.21 -19.78
C ALA A 290 -2.85 4.25 -18.66
N LEU A 291 -2.86 4.77 -17.43
CA LEU A 291 -3.25 4.06 -16.22
C LEU A 291 -4.68 4.42 -15.82
N PHE A 292 -5.44 3.43 -15.36
CA PHE A 292 -6.76 3.60 -14.76
C PHE A 292 -6.77 2.92 -13.39
N MET A 293 -6.89 3.72 -12.31
CA MET A 293 -6.89 3.24 -10.92
C MET A 293 -8.29 3.18 -10.30
N GLY A 294 -9.31 3.26 -11.11
CA GLY A 294 -10.73 3.19 -10.78
C GLY A 294 -11.47 2.35 -11.82
N PRO A 295 -12.80 2.46 -11.91
CA PRO A 295 -13.68 3.30 -11.08
C PRO A 295 -13.82 2.79 -9.65
N ARG A 296 -14.08 3.71 -8.72
CA ARG A 296 -14.26 3.40 -7.30
C ARG A 296 -15.65 2.85 -7.05
N GLN A 297 -15.72 1.63 -6.57
CA GLN A 297 -16.97 0.93 -6.28
C GLN A 297 -17.14 0.80 -4.77
N SER A 298 -18.27 1.29 -4.23
CA SER A 298 -18.60 1.28 -2.81
C SER A 298 -19.73 0.31 -2.50
N GLY A 299 -19.96 0.02 -1.21
CA GLY A 299 -20.98 -0.88 -0.73
C GLY A 299 -20.62 -2.37 -0.88
N TYR A 300 -19.35 -2.69 -1.10
CA TYR A 300 -18.82 -4.04 -1.20
C TYR A 300 -17.87 -4.33 -0.05
N SER A 301 -17.91 -5.57 0.48
CA SER A 301 -17.00 -6.03 1.52
C SER A 301 -15.82 -6.79 0.91
N ALA A 302 -14.60 -6.39 1.26
CA ALA A 302 -13.39 -7.14 0.89
C ALA A 302 -13.28 -8.52 1.59
N LEU A 303 -14.17 -8.80 2.53
CA LEU A 303 -14.24 -10.07 3.28
C LEU A 303 -15.34 -11.01 2.77
N ASP A 304 -16.04 -10.63 1.70
CA ASP A 304 -17.10 -11.42 1.09
C ASP A 304 -16.73 -11.78 -0.35
N VAL A 305 -16.70 -13.09 -0.65
CA VAL A 305 -16.26 -13.61 -1.95
C VAL A 305 -17.19 -13.22 -3.09
N ASP A 306 -18.49 -13.08 -2.84
CA ASP A 306 -19.45 -12.67 -3.87
C ASP A 306 -19.27 -11.18 -4.20
N ASP A 307 -18.98 -10.36 -3.18
CA ASP A 307 -18.70 -8.94 -3.35
C ASP A 307 -17.39 -8.72 -4.13
N LEU A 308 -16.32 -9.45 -3.79
CA LEU A 308 -15.06 -9.42 -4.54
C LEU A 308 -15.28 -9.81 -6.01
N THR A 309 -16.02 -10.91 -6.26
CA THR A 309 -16.35 -11.37 -7.59
C THR A 309 -17.17 -10.34 -8.36
N ALA A 310 -18.14 -9.72 -7.72
CA ALA A 310 -18.99 -8.69 -8.34
C ALA A 310 -18.18 -7.46 -8.78
N VAL A 311 -17.24 -6.98 -7.94
CA VAL A 311 -16.35 -5.86 -8.28
C VAL A 311 -15.48 -6.20 -9.49
N GLU A 312 -14.89 -7.42 -9.55
CA GLU A 312 -14.08 -7.86 -10.69
C GLU A 312 -14.90 -7.89 -11.99
N VAL A 313 -16.06 -8.53 -11.97
CA VAL A 313 -16.94 -8.65 -13.16
C VAL A 313 -17.39 -7.27 -13.66
N ARG A 314 -17.76 -6.36 -12.74
CA ARG A 314 -18.15 -4.99 -13.10
C ARG A 314 -16.97 -4.21 -13.67
N SER A 315 -15.77 -4.36 -13.09
CA SER A 315 -14.56 -3.71 -13.57
C SER A 315 -14.19 -4.17 -14.97
N HIS A 316 -14.22 -5.47 -15.25
CA HIS A 316 -13.90 -6.00 -16.59
C HIS A 316 -14.86 -5.48 -17.66
N ARG A 317 -16.16 -5.35 -17.34
CA ARG A 317 -17.14 -4.74 -18.27
C ARG A 317 -16.83 -3.24 -18.46
N ALA A 318 -16.49 -2.54 -17.40
CA ALA A 318 -16.13 -1.13 -17.49
C ALA A 318 -14.87 -0.91 -18.33
N MET A 319 -13.86 -1.77 -18.25
CA MET A 319 -12.63 -1.69 -19.06
C MET A 319 -12.93 -1.70 -20.56
N ALA A 320 -13.78 -2.62 -21.01
CA ALA A 320 -14.18 -2.71 -22.41
C ALA A 320 -14.94 -1.45 -22.87
N ALA A 321 -15.92 -1.01 -22.08
CA ALA A 321 -16.68 0.20 -22.37
C ALA A 321 -15.79 1.46 -22.40
N HIS A 322 -14.81 1.57 -21.50
CA HIS A 322 -13.83 2.65 -21.50
C HIS A 322 -13.00 2.65 -22.79
N LEU A 323 -12.47 1.50 -23.19
CA LEU A 323 -11.66 1.41 -24.40
C LEU A 323 -12.41 1.94 -25.61
N ASP A 324 -13.66 1.52 -25.78
CA ASP A 324 -14.52 1.95 -26.88
C ASP A 324 -14.85 3.46 -26.82
N TYR A 325 -15.09 3.97 -25.63
CA TYR A 325 -15.40 5.39 -25.43
C TYR A 325 -14.16 6.28 -25.65
N TYR A 326 -13.04 5.91 -25.04
CA TYR A 326 -11.78 6.66 -25.17
C TYR A 326 -11.29 6.72 -26.62
N ARG A 327 -11.32 5.59 -27.36
CA ARG A 327 -10.93 5.56 -28.77
C ARG A 327 -11.74 6.54 -29.63
N ARG A 328 -13.02 6.71 -29.32
CA ARG A 328 -13.92 7.58 -30.10
C ARG A 328 -13.90 9.05 -29.69
N HIS A 329 -13.58 9.34 -28.43
CA HIS A 329 -13.84 10.66 -27.87
C HIS A 329 -12.63 11.32 -27.19
N ALA A 330 -11.56 10.58 -26.88
CA ALA A 330 -10.40 11.11 -26.18
C ALA A 330 -9.25 11.38 -27.14
N PRO A 331 -8.79 12.65 -27.27
CA PRO A 331 -7.61 12.97 -28.09
C PRO A 331 -6.39 12.19 -27.59
N GLY A 332 -5.69 11.50 -28.51
CA GLY A 332 -4.53 10.67 -28.19
C GLY A 332 -4.84 9.21 -27.87
N PHE A 333 -6.13 8.80 -27.91
CA PHE A 333 -6.52 7.41 -27.64
C PHE A 333 -7.03 6.67 -28.90
N GLU A 334 -6.95 7.25 -30.07
CA GLU A 334 -7.50 6.69 -31.30
C GLU A 334 -6.98 5.27 -31.60
N ASN A 335 -5.71 4.99 -31.24
CA ASN A 335 -5.05 3.72 -31.44
C ASN A 335 -4.91 2.89 -30.14
N ALA A 336 -5.59 3.29 -29.07
CA ALA A 336 -5.47 2.62 -27.77
C ALA A 336 -5.93 1.16 -27.85
N TYR A 337 -5.27 0.29 -27.07
CA TYR A 337 -5.66 -1.10 -26.86
C TYR A 337 -5.40 -1.53 -25.42
N MET A 338 -6.14 -2.56 -24.96
CA MET A 338 -5.95 -3.12 -23.64
C MET A 338 -4.62 -3.88 -23.57
N VAL A 339 -3.75 -3.53 -22.61
CA VAL A 339 -2.50 -4.26 -22.36
C VAL A 339 -2.64 -5.20 -21.19
N LEU A 340 -3.19 -4.72 -20.09
CA LEU A 340 -3.20 -5.44 -18.84
C LEU A 340 -4.38 -5.00 -17.97
N SER A 341 -5.08 -5.97 -17.37
CA SER A 341 -5.93 -5.76 -16.19
C SER A 341 -5.20 -6.27 -14.95
N ALA A 342 -5.41 -5.61 -13.82
CA ALA A 342 -4.77 -6.01 -12.57
C ALA A 342 -5.16 -7.46 -12.19
N PRO A 343 -4.21 -8.38 -11.99
CA PRO A 343 -4.50 -9.71 -11.48
C PRO A 343 -4.87 -9.72 -10.00
N GLN A 344 -4.75 -8.58 -9.33
CA GLN A 344 -5.07 -8.41 -7.93
C GLN A 344 -6.02 -7.23 -7.74
N ILE A 345 -7.18 -7.50 -7.10
CA ILE A 345 -8.16 -6.46 -6.77
C ILE A 345 -7.58 -5.42 -5.81
N GLY A 346 -7.88 -4.16 -6.09
CA GLY A 346 -7.51 -3.03 -5.24
C GLY A 346 -8.49 -2.87 -4.09
N VAL A 347 -8.09 -3.30 -2.90
CA VAL A 347 -8.83 -3.14 -1.65
C VAL A 347 -8.22 -1.99 -0.85
N ARG A 348 -9.02 -0.99 -0.49
CA ARG A 348 -8.57 0.13 0.33
C ARG A 348 -8.68 -0.15 1.82
N HIS A 349 -9.74 -0.81 2.24
CA HIS A 349 -10.02 -1.13 3.65
C HIS A 349 -10.77 -2.45 3.79
N ALA A 350 -10.37 -3.24 4.82
CA ALA A 350 -11.12 -4.37 5.32
C ALA A 350 -11.20 -4.30 6.84
N ARG A 351 -10.06 -4.40 7.54
CA ARG A 351 -9.93 -4.29 8.98
C ARG A 351 -8.77 -3.35 9.31
N ARG A 352 -8.77 -2.75 10.51
CA ARG A 352 -7.65 -2.04 11.11
C ARG A 352 -7.41 -2.57 12.51
N LEU A 353 -6.17 -2.91 12.80
CA LEU A 353 -5.76 -3.39 14.11
C LEU A 353 -6.17 -2.39 15.20
N LYS A 354 -6.59 -2.86 16.37
CA LYS A 354 -6.50 -2.12 17.62
C LYS A 354 -5.17 -2.46 18.29
N GLY A 355 -4.23 -1.53 18.15
CA GLY A 355 -2.87 -1.66 18.67
C GLY A 355 -2.69 -0.99 20.02
N VAL A 356 -1.52 -1.22 20.61
CA VAL A 356 -1.09 -0.58 21.88
C VAL A 356 -1.13 0.94 21.77
N ASP A 357 -0.83 1.47 20.59
CA ASP A 357 -1.02 2.89 20.22
C ASP A 357 -1.60 2.98 18.80
N ALA A 358 -1.81 4.18 18.30
CA ALA A 358 -2.41 4.40 16.98
C ALA A 358 -1.94 5.72 16.36
N VAL A 359 -1.96 5.80 15.02
CA VAL A 359 -1.84 7.08 14.31
C VAL A 359 -3.18 7.80 14.39
N LEU A 360 -3.24 8.89 15.14
CA LEU A 360 -4.48 9.59 15.49
C LEU A 360 -4.55 10.99 14.88
N ARG A 361 -5.72 11.36 14.38
CA ARG A 361 -6.03 12.71 13.88
C ARG A 361 -5.73 13.81 14.92
N SER A 362 -5.98 13.53 16.18
CA SER A 362 -5.73 14.46 17.29
C SER A 362 -4.25 14.85 17.43
N ARG A 363 -3.33 14.00 16.96
CA ARG A 363 -1.87 14.20 17.06
C ARG A 363 -1.25 14.84 15.81
N TRP A 364 -1.98 15.08 14.73
CA TRP A 364 -1.41 15.59 13.48
C TRP A 364 -0.71 16.95 13.61
N SER A 365 -1.13 17.77 14.57
CA SER A 365 -0.58 19.12 14.82
C SER A 365 0.61 19.14 15.78
N GLU A 366 0.99 18.00 16.39
CA GLU A 366 1.98 17.98 17.46
C GLU A 366 3.41 18.32 16.98
N GLY A 367 3.76 17.98 15.73
CA GLY A 367 5.04 18.35 15.11
C GLY A 367 6.30 17.74 15.74
N THR A 368 6.20 17.16 16.93
CA THR A 368 7.31 16.51 17.65
C THR A 368 7.34 15.01 17.39
N ALA A 369 8.55 14.43 17.44
CA ALA A 369 8.71 12.98 17.37
C ALA A 369 8.10 12.31 18.59
N LEU A 370 7.35 11.22 18.37
CA LEU A 370 6.92 10.36 19.47
C LEU A 370 8.13 9.59 20.04
N PRO A 371 8.12 9.24 21.33
CA PRO A 371 9.24 8.50 21.94
C PRO A 371 9.52 7.16 21.25
N ASP A 372 8.49 6.50 20.73
CA ASP A 372 8.52 5.22 20.03
C ASP A 372 8.34 5.36 18.51
N GLU A 373 8.70 6.53 17.94
CA GLU A 373 8.60 6.76 16.48
C GLU A 373 9.42 5.72 15.71
N VAL A 374 8.77 5.02 14.78
CA VAL A 374 9.39 4.02 13.88
C VAL A 374 9.37 4.42 12.43
N GLY A 375 8.84 5.59 12.13
CA GLY A 375 8.79 6.19 10.81
C GLY A 375 8.03 7.49 10.83
N VAL A 376 8.16 8.22 9.73
CA VAL A 376 7.51 9.51 9.53
C VAL A 376 6.74 9.47 8.21
N THR A 377 5.56 10.06 8.18
CA THR A 377 4.80 10.23 6.94
C THR A 377 4.57 11.70 6.63
N PRO A 378 4.60 12.10 5.34
CA PRO A 378 4.19 13.43 4.95
C PRO A 378 2.76 13.71 5.41
N ALA A 379 2.51 14.91 5.93
CA ALA A 379 1.17 15.32 6.29
C ALA A 379 0.24 15.42 5.07
N VAL A 380 -1.05 15.26 5.28
CA VAL A 380 -2.08 15.32 4.21
C VAL A 380 -2.21 16.71 3.59
N SER A 381 -1.76 17.74 4.27
CA SER A 381 -1.82 19.15 3.85
C SER A 381 -0.60 19.89 4.38
N PRO A 382 -0.12 20.93 3.67
CA PRO A 382 0.99 21.77 4.15
C PRO A 382 0.68 22.53 5.44
N LYS A 383 -0.55 22.50 5.91
CA LYS A 383 -0.96 23.08 7.21
C LYS A 383 -0.52 22.27 8.43
N PHE A 384 -0.12 21.03 8.22
CA PHE A 384 0.31 20.12 9.29
C PHE A 384 1.79 19.76 9.12
N PRO A 385 2.51 19.55 10.24
CA PRO A 385 3.85 18.98 10.22
C PRO A 385 3.81 17.51 9.79
N ASN A 386 4.96 16.95 9.46
CA ASN A 386 5.09 15.51 9.23
C ASN A 386 4.63 14.72 10.45
N ILE A 387 3.99 13.58 10.24
CA ILE A 387 3.28 12.81 11.25
C ILE A 387 4.13 11.61 11.69
N SER A 388 4.30 11.43 13.00
CA SER A 388 4.92 10.24 13.59
C SER A 388 4.08 8.98 13.38
N ILE A 389 4.77 7.87 13.14
CA ILE A 389 4.20 6.52 13.22
C ILE A 389 4.75 5.88 14.50
N PRO A 390 3.92 5.66 15.54
CA PRO A 390 4.37 5.02 16.77
C PRO A 390 4.55 3.52 16.58
N TYR A 391 5.51 2.90 17.28
CA TYR A 391 5.69 1.45 17.28
C TYR A 391 4.45 0.70 17.74
N GLY A 392 3.78 1.25 18.75
CA GLY A 392 2.54 0.68 19.29
C GLY A 392 1.43 0.49 18.26
N ALA A 393 1.47 1.21 17.13
CA ALA A 393 0.49 1.02 16.04
C ALA A 393 0.66 -0.30 15.29
N LEU A 394 1.82 -0.97 15.42
CA LEU A 394 2.12 -2.26 14.80
C LEU A 394 1.89 -3.43 15.75
N VAL A 395 1.71 -3.18 17.04
CA VAL A 395 1.63 -4.17 18.11
C VAL A 395 0.18 -4.37 18.53
N PRO A 396 -0.39 -5.59 18.41
CA PRO A 396 -1.75 -5.86 18.90
C PRO A 396 -1.86 -5.60 20.41
N GLU A 397 -2.99 -5.04 20.86
CA GLU A 397 -3.20 -4.68 22.26
C GLU A 397 -3.09 -5.89 23.21
N GLN A 398 -3.63 -7.04 22.81
CA GLN A 398 -3.81 -8.20 23.71
C GLN A 398 -3.29 -9.52 23.12
N LEU A 399 -2.51 -9.49 22.05
CA LEU A 399 -2.00 -10.70 21.38
C LEU A 399 -0.48 -10.64 21.25
N ASP A 400 0.19 -11.71 21.70
CA ASP A 400 1.64 -11.86 21.59
C ASP A 400 2.07 -12.68 20.36
N GLY A 401 3.37 -12.63 20.04
CA GLY A 401 3.97 -13.37 18.94
C GLY A 401 3.69 -12.80 17.56
N LEU A 402 2.96 -11.65 17.46
CA LEU A 402 2.56 -11.07 16.19
C LEU A 402 2.79 -9.57 16.14
N LEU A 403 3.19 -9.09 14.96
CA LEU A 403 3.16 -7.69 14.52
C LEU A 403 2.27 -7.56 13.29
N ALA A 404 1.65 -6.40 13.12
CA ALA A 404 0.91 -6.05 11.90
C ALA A 404 1.60 -4.89 11.17
N CYS A 405 1.61 -4.90 9.83
CA CYS A 405 2.18 -3.81 9.04
C CYS A 405 1.41 -3.59 7.73
N GLY A 406 1.50 -2.37 7.19
CA GLY A 406 0.79 -2.00 5.97
C GLY A 406 -0.55 -1.32 6.23
N ARG A 407 -1.50 -1.44 5.30
CA ARG A 407 -2.75 -0.66 5.32
C ARG A 407 -3.69 -0.93 6.50
N HIS A 408 -3.45 -1.98 7.26
CA HIS A 408 -4.31 -2.42 8.38
C HIS A 408 -3.72 -2.17 9.78
N ILE A 409 -2.67 -1.36 9.89
CA ILE A 409 -2.12 -0.96 11.19
C ILE A 409 -3.13 -0.16 12.01
N SER A 410 -2.84 0.01 13.30
CA SER A 410 -3.68 0.78 14.20
C SER A 410 -3.64 2.27 13.87
N CYS A 411 -4.77 2.79 13.41
CA CYS A 411 -4.98 4.21 13.14
C CYS A 411 -6.46 4.55 13.20
N ASP A 412 -6.79 5.82 13.41
CA ASP A 412 -8.17 6.25 13.28
C ASP A 412 -8.63 6.35 11.81
N ARG A 413 -9.94 6.53 11.61
CA ARG A 413 -10.56 6.63 10.28
C ARG A 413 -9.90 7.72 9.41
N ASN A 414 -9.57 8.88 9.99
CA ASN A 414 -8.98 9.98 9.23
C ASN A 414 -7.54 9.68 8.80
N SER A 415 -6.74 9.11 9.72
CA SER A 415 -5.36 8.74 9.45
C SER A 415 -5.25 7.58 8.47
N HIS A 416 -6.22 6.65 8.45
CA HIS A 416 -6.26 5.54 7.51
C HIS A 416 -6.20 6.01 6.04
N GLY A 417 -6.77 7.16 5.72
CA GLY A 417 -6.79 7.70 4.36
C GLY A 417 -5.41 7.82 3.72
N PHE A 418 -4.35 8.04 4.50
CA PHE A 418 -2.97 8.10 4.02
C PHE A 418 -2.09 6.96 4.56
N MET A 419 -2.37 6.42 5.76
CA MET A 419 -1.58 5.32 6.31
C MET A 419 -1.68 4.02 5.49
N ARG A 420 -2.70 3.87 4.64
CA ARG A 420 -2.88 2.73 3.73
C ARG A 420 -2.10 2.86 2.41
N GLU A 421 -1.52 4.03 2.12
CA GLU A 421 -0.81 4.26 0.86
C GLU A 421 0.51 3.47 0.81
N ILE A 422 1.01 3.27 -0.41
CA ILE A 422 2.20 2.41 -0.65
C ILE A 422 3.44 2.87 0.14
N PRO A 423 3.79 4.17 0.18
CA PRO A 423 4.95 4.66 0.92
C PRO A 423 4.91 4.31 2.41
N GLN A 424 3.75 4.51 3.06
CA GLN A 424 3.57 4.19 4.48
C GLN A 424 3.59 2.68 4.74
N CYS A 425 3.14 1.89 3.75
CA CYS A 425 3.25 0.44 3.85
C CYS A 425 4.71 -0.03 3.84
N TRP A 426 5.59 0.55 3.02
CA TRP A 426 7.02 0.23 3.06
C TRP A 426 7.66 0.56 4.41
N ILE A 427 7.39 1.75 4.98
CA ILE A 427 7.94 2.16 6.27
C ILE A 427 7.46 1.23 7.40
N THR A 428 6.17 1.01 7.50
CA THR A 428 5.60 0.17 8.57
C THR A 428 6.04 -1.29 8.43
N GLY A 429 6.23 -1.76 7.19
CA GLY A 429 6.80 -3.07 6.91
C GLY A 429 8.25 -3.18 7.40
N GLN A 430 9.10 -2.23 7.01
CA GLN A 430 10.50 -2.19 7.46
C GLN A 430 10.60 -2.17 8.98
N ALA A 431 9.78 -1.34 9.64
CA ALA A 431 9.74 -1.25 11.10
C ALA A 431 9.34 -2.58 11.76
N ALA A 432 8.29 -3.23 11.25
CA ALA A 432 7.83 -4.52 11.75
C ALA A 432 8.88 -5.62 11.57
N GLY A 433 9.57 -5.65 10.41
CA GLY A 433 10.62 -6.61 10.13
C GLY A 433 11.83 -6.49 11.06
N VAL A 434 12.33 -5.25 11.26
CA VAL A 434 13.41 -4.97 12.21
C VAL A 434 13.00 -5.37 13.63
N ALA A 435 11.80 -4.96 14.08
CA ALA A 435 11.30 -5.27 15.41
C ALA A 435 11.14 -6.78 15.63
N ALA A 436 10.62 -7.52 14.64
CA ALA A 436 10.49 -8.98 14.71
C ALA A 436 11.84 -9.67 14.90
N ALA A 437 12.85 -9.29 14.12
CA ALA A 437 14.19 -9.85 14.27
C ALA A 437 14.85 -9.50 15.60
N LEU A 438 14.68 -8.27 16.08
CA LEU A 438 15.18 -7.86 17.40
C LEU A 438 14.48 -8.62 18.54
N ALA A 439 13.17 -8.85 18.45
CA ALA A 439 12.42 -9.65 19.41
C ALA A 439 12.96 -11.09 19.48
N VAL A 440 13.18 -11.71 18.32
CA VAL A 440 13.79 -13.05 18.22
C VAL A 440 15.18 -13.07 18.85
N LYS A 441 16.05 -12.12 18.49
CA LYS A 441 17.42 -12.04 18.99
C LYS A 441 17.48 -11.85 20.50
N ALA A 442 16.57 -11.05 21.07
CA ALA A 442 16.49 -10.81 22.50
C ALA A 442 15.70 -11.88 23.27
N GLY A 443 15.02 -12.80 22.60
CA GLY A 443 14.16 -13.81 23.23
C GLY A 443 12.94 -13.21 23.94
N VAL A 444 12.41 -12.08 23.44
CA VAL A 444 11.28 -11.37 24.05
C VAL A 444 10.07 -11.32 23.12
N GLN A 445 8.89 -10.99 23.65
CA GLN A 445 7.73 -10.70 22.82
C GLN A 445 7.91 -9.38 22.05
N PRO A 446 7.32 -9.24 20.85
CA PRO A 446 7.42 -8.00 20.06
C PRO A 446 7.08 -6.74 20.86
N ARG A 447 6.07 -6.77 21.75
CA ARG A 447 5.68 -5.63 22.58
C ARG A 447 6.76 -5.19 23.59
N LEU A 448 7.76 -6.02 23.86
CA LEU A 448 8.86 -5.78 24.82
C LEU A 448 10.17 -5.42 24.11
N VAL A 449 10.16 -5.18 22.81
CA VAL A 449 11.34 -4.73 22.07
C VAL A 449 11.82 -3.38 22.63
N ASN A 450 13.12 -3.29 22.86
CA ASN A 450 13.73 -2.04 23.30
C ASN A 450 13.66 -1.01 22.17
N ILE A 451 13.00 0.12 22.43
CA ILE A 451 12.73 1.16 21.42
C ILE A 451 14.01 1.84 20.95
N ASP A 452 14.99 2.07 21.82
CA ASP A 452 16.25 2.69 21.42
C ASP A 452 17.05 1.80 20.48
N HIS A 453 17.08 0.49 20.73
CA HIS A 453 17.69 -0.47 19.82
C HIS A 453 16.93 -0.57 18.48
N LEU A 454 15.60 -0.51 18.52
CA LEU A 454 14.77 -0.52 17.31
C LEU A 454 15.04 0.72 16.46
N GLN A 455 15.03 1.90 17.06
CA GLN A 455 15.31 3.15 16.35
C GLN A 455 16.74 3.21 15.81
N ALA A 456 17.73 2.76 16.56
CA ALA A 456 19.11 2.68 16.09
C ALA A 456 19.23 1.76 14.86
N ALA A 457 18.60 0.59 14.90
CA ALA A 457 18.59 -0.35 13.77
C ALA A 457 17.82 0.18 12.54
N LEU A 458 16.74 0.94 12.75
CA LEU A 458 16.01 1.59 11.67
C LEU A 458 16.83 2.69 11.01
N LEU A 459 17.53 3.53 11.80
CA LEU A 459 18.46 4.55 11.29
C LEU A 459 19.61 3.91 10.49
N ASP A 460 20.20 2.82 10.98
CA ASP A 460 21.23 2.04 10.27
C ASP A 460 20.72 1.50 8.91
N GLN A 461 19.43 1.19 8.84
CA GLN A 461 18.77 0.77 7.61
C GLN A 461 18.24 1.94 6.74
N GLY A 462 18.60 3.19 7.08
CA GLY A 462 18.28 4.37 6.29
C GLY A 462 16.90 4.96 6.50
N VAL A 463 16.11 4.47 7.47
CA VAL A 463 14.78 5.04 7.79
C VAL A 463 14.95 6.47 8.32
N TYR A 464 14.13 7.39 7.83
CA TYR A 464 14.09 8.74 8.36
C TYR A 464 13.30 8.77 9.67
N LEU A 465 13.97 9.14 10.76
CA LEU A 465 13.37 9.41 12.07
C LEU A 465 13.72 10.83 12.49
N ARG A 466 12.81 11.49 13.22
CA ARG A 466 13.05 12.84 13.72
C ARG A 466 13.89 12.79 15.02
N PRO A 467 14.76 13.80 15.27
CA PRO A 467 15.48 13.90 16.54
C PRO A 467 14.48 13.97 17.71
N ARG A 468 14.74 13.23 18.76
CA ARG A 468 13.96 13.35 20.02
C ARG A 468 14.21 14.71 20.65
N ALA A 469 13.16 15.32 21.21
CA ALA A 469 13.31 16.54 22.01
C ALA A 469 14.27 16.28 23.17
N GLY A 470 15.40 16.99 23.22
CA GLY A 470 16.43 16.86 24.25
C GLY A 470 17.66 16.00 23.89
N ALA A 471 17.72 15.39 22.72
CA ALA A 471 18.96 14.78 22.23
C ALA A 471 19.88 15.88 21.68
N ALA A 472 21.00 16.15 22.36
CA ALA A 472 22.03 17.06 21.87
C ALA A 472 22.51 16.59 20.48
N THR A 473 22.50 17.50 19.50
CA THR A 473 23.02 17.28 18.16
C THR A 473 24.51 17.01 18.19
N SER A 474 24.90 15.74 18.21
CA SER A 474 26.25 15.31 17.82
C SER A 474 26.20 14.87 16.35
N ALA A 475 25.97 15.81 15.45
CA ALA A 475 26.04 15.55 14.02
C ALA A 475 27.34 16.17 13.49
N THR A 476 28.38 15.35 13.34
CA THR A 476 29.40 15.62 12.33
C THR A 476 28.80 15.32 10.96
N ALA A 477 28.38 16.37 10.27
CA ALA A 477 28.04 16.31 8.85
C ALA A 477 29.29 15.82 8.08
N LYS A 478 29.21 14.65 7.48
CA LYS A 478 30.09 14.30 6.36
C LYS A 478 29.54 15.02 5.14
N GLU A 479 30.25 16.05 4.69
CA GLU A 479 30.05 16.63 3.37
C GLU A 479 30.18 15.56 2.27
N PRO A 480 29.33 15.57 1.24
CA PRO A 480 29.53 14.71 0.10
C PRO A 480 30.77 15.19 -0.67
N ALA A 481 31.73 14.32 -0.85
CA ALA A 481 32.86 14.53 -1.75
C ALA A 481 32.32 14.64 -3.19
N CYS A 482 32.48 15.80 -3.80
CA CYS A 482 32.39 15.99 -5.24
C CYS A 482 33.53 15.24 -5.94
N ALA A 483 33.17 14.32 -6.83
CA ALA A 483 33.99 13.92 -7.97
C ALA A 483 33.05 13.46 -9.10
#